data_2f3be08fd8bb47dc8c3b4915c7dd550f
#
_entry.id   2f3be08fd8bb47dc8c3b4915c7dd550f
#
_cell.length_a   1.000
_cell.length_b   1.000
_cell.length_c   1.000
_cell.angle_alpha   90.00
_cell.angle_beta   90.00
_cell.angle_gamma   90.00
#
_symmetry.space_group_name_H-M   'P 1'
#
loop_
_entity.id
_entity.type
_entity.pdbx_description
1 polymer ?
#
loop_
_entity_poly.entity_id
_entity_poly.type
_entity_poly.pdbx_seq_one_letter_code
_entity_poly.pdbx_strand_id
1 'polypeptide(L)'
;MIFNYIIQNWLEIAAVIFAILYLILAVKQNILCWISGIISSILYFFIMRSAGLYMEAYLQIFYVFMGFYGWSQWKKEAINKENFVVHTWSKLNHFFALSIILMLSFLSGTLLRLFTDSALPFLDAFVTWGAVVATYMVAKKLLENWLYWLVIDSISILLFISRDLWLTACLFGVLSLIHI
;
A
#
# COMPACT_ATOMS: atom_id res chain seq x y z
N MET A 1 -11.71 5.85 -29.36
CA MET A 1 -11.28 6.53 -28.14
C MET A 1 -11.06 5.55 -26.98
N ILE A 2 -12.09 4.82 -26.53
CA ILE A 2 -11.99 3.84 -25.41
C ILE A 2 -10.95 2.74 -25.67
N PHE A 3 -10.92 2.15 -26.87
CA PHE A 3 -9.98 1.09 -27.23
C PHE A 3 -8.52 1.52 -27.15
N ASN A 4 -8.20 2.74 -27.60
CA ASN A 4 -6.84 3.28 -27.49
C ASN A 4 -6.45 3.56 -26.04
N TYR A 5 -7.40 4.03 -25.20
CA TYR A 5 -7.17 4.19 -23.78
C TYR A 5 -6.84 2.86 -23.09
N ILE A 6 -7.59 1.79 -23.40
CA ILE A 6 -7.34 0.46 -22.84
C ILE A 6 -5.96 -0.05 -23.23
N ILE A 7 -5.55 0.11 -24.52
CA ILE A 7 -4.23 -0.33 -24.98
C ILE A 7 -3.11 0.45 -24.29
N GLN A 8 -3.28 1.75 -24.04
CA GLN A 8 -2.25 2.57 -23.39
C GLN A 8 -2.15 2.31 -21.89
N ASN A 9 -3.27 1.98 -21.22
CA ASN A 9 -3.33 1.83 -19.77
C ASN A 9 -3.62 0.40 -19.30
N TRP A 10 -3.43 -0.61 -20.16
CA TRP A 10 -3.77 -2.00 -19.85
C TRP A 10 -3.09 -2.51 -18.57
N LEU A 11 -1.87 -2.06 -18.31
CA LEU A 11 -1.11 -2.45 -17.13
C LEU A 11 -1.74 -1.91 -15.85
N GLU A 12 -2.16 -0.63 -15.84
CA GLU A 12 -2.86 -0.01 -14.73
C GLU A 12 -4.22 -0.67 -14.50
N ILE A 13 -4.98 -0.91 -15.58
CA ILE A 13 -6.27 -1.60 -15.50
C ILE A 13 -6.11 -2.99 -14.89
N ALA A 14 -5.12 -3.76 -15.32
CA ALA A 14 -4.84 -5.08 -14.75
C ALA A 14 -4.44 -4.98 -13.28
N ALA A 15 -3.58 -4.05 -12.89
CA ALA A 15 -3.16 -3.84 -11.52
C ALA A 15 -4.35 -3.52 -10.60
N VAL A 16 -5.24 -2.62 -11.02
CA VAL A 16 -6.46 -2.24 -10.31
C VAL A 16 -7.41 -3.44 -10.17
N ILE A 17 -7.62 -4.22 -11.23
CA ILE A 17 -8.48 -5.43 -11.17
C ILE A 17 -7.95 -6.42 -10.12
N PHE A 18 -6.64 -6.70 -10.12
CA PHE A 18 -6.05 -7.60 -9.11
C PHE A 18 -6.08 -7.00 -7.71
N ALA A 19 -5.96 -5.68 -7.54
CA ALA A 19 -6.11 -5.01 -6.26
C ALA A 19 -7.55 -5.13 -5.72
N ILE A 20 -8.56 -4.91 -6.55
CA ILE A 20 -9.97 -5.09 -6.17
C ILE A 20 -10.25 -6.56 -5.83
N LEU A 21 -9.73 -7.49 -6.63
CA LEU A 21 -9.86 -8.93 -6.36
C LEU A 21 -9.21 -9.30 -5.02
N TYR A 22 -8.02 -8.75 -4.73
CA TYR A 22 -7.38 -8.88 -3.42
C TYR A 22 -8.33 -8.47 -2.29
N LEU A 23 -8.93 -7.27 -2.38
CA LEU A 23 -9.85 -6.75 -1.36
C LEU A 23 -11.07 -7.65 -1.16
N ILE A 24 -11.74 -8.02 -2.24
CA ILE A 24 -12.94 -8.89 -2.19
C ILE A 24 -12.61 -10.24 -1.54
N LEU A 25 -11.47 -10.83 -1.89
CA LEU A 25 -11.03 -12.10 -1.33
C LEU A 25 -10.58 -11.94 0.12
N ALA A 26 -9.92 -10.83 0.48
CA ALA A 26 -9.49 -10.55 1.85
C ALA A 26 -10.68 -10.37 2.80
N VAL A 27 -11.71 -9.63 2.40
CA VAL A 27 -12.97 -9.49 3.16
C VAL A 27 -13.64 -10.85 3.39
N LYS A 28 -13.58 -11.74 2.39
CA LYS A 28 -14.07 -13.13 2.50
C LYS A 28 -13.12 -14.06 3.25
N GLN A 29 -12.01 -13.55 3.76
CA GLN A 29 -10.94 -14.32 4.40
C GLN A 29 -10.41 -15.48 3.55
N ASN A 30 -10.45 -15.33 2.23
CA ASN A 30 -9.98 -16.32 1.29
C ASN A 30 -8.48 -16.16 1.07
N ILE A 31 -7.70 -17.22 1.32
CA ILE A 31 -6.23 -17.22 1.20
C ILE A 31 -5.72 -16.80 -0.19
N LEU A 32 -6.52 -16.98 -1.24
CA LEU A 32 -6.19 -16.56 -2.61
C LEU A 32 -6.03 -15.04 -2.75
N CYS A 33 -6.48 -14.25 -1.75
CA CYS A 33 -6.23 -12.81 -1.73
C CYS A 33 -4.73 -12.51 -1.84
N TRP A 34 -3.88 -13.29 -1.19
CA TRP A 34 -2.44 -13.08 -1.22
C TRP A 34 -1.83 -13.22 -2.62
N ILE A 35 -2.33 -14.17 -3.43
CA ILE A 35 -1.89 -14.30 -4.84
C ILE A 35 -2.28 -13.07 -5.63
N SER A 36 -3.54 -12.61 -5.49
CA SER A 36 -4.02 -11.41 -6.17
C SER A 36 -3.22 -10.18 -5.75
N GLY A 37 -2.91 -10.04 -4.45
CA GLY A 37 -2.09 -8.97 -3.92
C GLY A 37 -0.66 -8.98 -4.49
N ILE A 38 -0.01 -10.15 -4.54
CA ILE A 38 1.33 -10.30 -5.13
C ILE A 38 1.33 -9.88 -6.61
N ILE A 39 0.35 -10.35 -7.41
CA ILE A 39 0.24 -10.00 -8.83
C ILE A 39 0.05 -8.48 -8.98
N SER A 40 -0.89 -7.90 -8.24
CA SER A 40 -1.13 -6.46 -8.23
C SER A 40 0.14 -5.68 -7.90
N SER A 41 0.84 -6.05 -6.84
CA SER A 41 2.07 -5.38 -6.42
C SER A 41 3.19 -5.47 -7.48
N ILE A 42 3.34 -6.61 -8.17
CA ILE A 42 4.30 -6.73 -9.26
C ILE A 42 3.95 -5.76 -10.40
N LEU A 43 2.68 -5.66 -10.78
CA LEU A 43 2.25 -4.74 -11.83
C LEU A 43 2.46 -3.27 -11.40
N TYR A 44 2.08 -2.93 -10.17
CA TYR A 44 2.28 -1.59 -9.62
C TYR A 44 3.75 -1.20 -9.48
N PHE A 45 4.66 -2.13 -9.23
CA PHE A 45 6.09 -1.84 -9.26
C PHE A 45 6.52 -1.16 -10.56
N PHE A 46 6.13 -1.72 -11.71
CA PHE A 46 6.46 -1.15 -13.02
C PHE A 46 5.76 0.19 -13.27
N ILE A 47 4.49 0.32 -12.87
CA ILE A 47 3.71 1.55 -13.02
C ILE A 47 4.35 2.68 -12.21
N MET A 48 4.58 2.46 -10.92
CA MET A 48 5.16 3.47 -10.02
C MET A 48 6.58 3.86 -10.45
N ARG A 49 7.38 2.87 -10.86
CA ARG A 49 8.73 3.11 -11.40
C ARG A 49 8.70 4.01 -12.63
N SER A 50 7.79 3.76 -13.57
CA SER A 50 7.66 4.58 -14.80
C SER A 50 7.07 5.97 -14.53
N ALA A 51 6.25 6.12 -13.47
CA ALA A 51 5.68 7.40 -13.04
C ALA A 51 6.67 8.27 -12.24
N GLY A 52 7.90 7.77 -11.93
CA GLY A 52 8.88 8.50 -11.12
C GLY A 52 8.56 8.50 -9.62
N LEU A 53 7.70 7.56 -9.17
CA LEU A 53 7.36 7.31 -7.77
C LEU A 53 8.22 6.16 -7.25
N TYR A 54 9.49 6.46 -7.00
CA TYR A 54 10.49 5.43 -6.70
C TYR A 54 10.27 4.74 -5.36
N MET A 55 9.88 5.49 -4.32
CA MET A 55 9.61 4.89 -3.00
C MET A 55 8.38 4.01 -3.04
N GLU A 56 7.30 4.43 -3.72
CA GLU A 56 6.12 3.61 -3.97
C GLU A 56 6.48 2.33 -4.74
N ALA A 57 7.38 2.41 -5.73
CA ALA A 57 7.86 1.22 -6.43
C ALA A 57 8.59 0.25 -5.48
N TYR A 58 9.48 0.74 -4.61
CA TYR A 58 10.14 -0.11 -3.60
C TYR A 58 9.16 -0.68 -2.58
N LEU A 59 8.12 0.07 -2.21
CA LEU A 59 7.05 -0.41 -1.36
C LEU A 59 6.33 -1.62 -1.97
N GLN A 60 6.16 -1.66 -3.29
CA GLN A 60 5.55 -2.82 -3.95
C GLN A 60 6.40 -4.09 -3.78
N ILE A 61 7.72 -3.98 -3.79
CA ILE A 61 8.62 -5.11 -3.48
C ILE A 61 8.36 -5.60 -2.04
N PHE A 62 8.25 -4.68 -1.09
CA PHE A 62 7.90 -5.01 0.29
C PHE A 62 6.54 -5.73 0.36
N TYR A 63 5.52 -5.28 -0.37
CA TYR A 63 4.20 -5.93 -0.40
C TYR A 63 4.26 -7.34 -1.01
N VAL A 64 5.10 -7.60 -1.99
CA VAL A 64 5.32 -8.96 -2.51
C VAL A 64 5.84 -9.88 -1.40
N PHE A 65 6.86 -9.45 -0.62
CA PHE A 65 7.34 -10.23 0.52
C PHE A 65 6.27 -10.42 1.60
N MET A 66 5.51 -9.37 1.92
CA MET A 66 4.40 -9.44 2.87
C MET A 66 3.27 -10.34 2.37
N GLY A 67 3.07 -10.45 1.06
CA GLY A 67 2.14 -11.39 0.45
C GLY A 67 2.51 -12.85 0.74
N PHE A 68 3.77 -13.23 0.58
CA PHE A 68 4.25 -14.57 0.95
C PHE A 68 4.17 -14.81 2.46
N TYR A 69 4.52 -13.81 3.25
CA TYR A 69 4.41 -13.88 4.71
C TYR A 69 2.94 -14.09 5.14
N GLY A 70 2.03 -13.26 4.66
CA GLY A 70 0.61 -13.34 4.97
C GLY A 70 -0.03 -14.67 4.53
N TRP A 71 0.31 -15.15 3.33
CA TRP A 71 -0.08 -16.49 2.90
C TRP A 71 0.34 -17.55 3.92
N SER A 72 1.60 -17.51 4.37
CA SER A 72 2.11 -18.49 5.34
C SER A 72 1.42 -18.41 6.69
N GLN A 73 1.10 -17.21 7.18
CA GLN A 73 0.41 -16.99 8.45
C GLN A 73 -1.04 -17.47 8.39
N TRP A 74 -1.78 -17.08 7.38
CA TRP A 74 -3.19 -17.49 7.23
C TRP A 74 -3.32 -19.00 7.07
N LYS A 75 -2.36 -19.64 6.40
CA LYS A 75 -2.33 -21.10 6.32
C LYS A 75 -2.13 -21.77 7.68
N LYS A 76 -1.29 -21.19 8.56
CA LYS A 76 -1.06 -21.69 9.93
C LYS A 76 -2.27 -21.46 10.83
N GLU A 77 -2.89 -20.27 10.77
CA GLU A 77 -4.08 -19.93 11.57
C GLU A 77 -5.26 -20.84 11.23
N ALA A 78 -5.46 -21.15 9.95
CA ALA A 78 -6.50 -22.09 9.51
C ALA A 78 -6.32 -23.50 10.10
N ILE A 79 -5.08 -23.92 10.38
CA ILE A 79 -4.76 -25.21 10.99
C ILE A 79 -4.98 -25.18 12.52
N ASN A 80 -4.57 -24.08 13.18
CA ASN A 80 -4.51 -24.00 14.65
C ASN A 80 -5.81 -23.54 15.32
N LYS A 81 -6.82 -23.05 14.56
CA LYS A 81 -8.09 -22.48 15.07
C LYS A 81 -7.89 -21.44 16.19
N GLU A 82 -6.86 -20.62 16.09
CA GLU A 82 -6.58 -19.56 17.09
C GLU A 82 -7.65 -18.49 17.09
N ASN A 83 -8.04 -18.02 18.30
CA ASN A 83 -9.01 -16.94 18.44
C ASN A 83 -8.44 -15.62 17.92
N PHE A 84 -9.26 -14.89 17.17
CA PHE A 84 -8.91 -13.55 16.68
C PHE A 84 -8.88 -12.56 17.84
N VAL A 85 -7.69 -12.06 18.22
CA VAL A 85 -7.52 -11.04 19.26
C VAL A 85 -7.02 -9.75 18.63
N VAL A 86 -7.79 -8.67 18.80
CA VAL A 86 -7.42 -7.32 18.37
C VAL A 86 -6.68 -6.61 19.50
N HIS A 87 -5.58 -5.94 19.16
CA HIS A 87 -4.75 -5.19 20.08
C HIS A 87 -4.83 -3.68 19.81
N THR A 88 -4.43 -2.89 20.78
CA THR A 88 -4.30 -1.43 20.68
C THR A 88 -2.91 -0.98 21.13
N TRP A 89 -2.41 0.12 20.58
CA TRP A 89 -1.15 0.72 20.98
C TRP A 89 -1.33 1.80 22.05
N SER A 90 -0.31 1.96 22.88
CA SER A 90 -0.21 3.13 23.79
C SER A 90 0.08 4.40 22.98
N LYS A 91 -0.27 5.57 23.52
CA LYS A 91 0.05 6.88 22.92
C LYS A 91 1.55 7.06 22.67
N LEU A 92 2.39 6.49 23.51
CA LEU A 92 3.83 6.54 23.39
C LEU A 92 4.32 5.77 22.15
N ASN A 93 3.73 4.60 21.86
CA ASN A 93 4.07 3.82 20.67
C ASN A 93 3.70 4.58 19.38
N HIS A 94 2.54 5.26 19.37
CA HIS A 94 2.16 6.13 18.25
C HIS A 94 3.13 7.29 18.06
N PHE A 95 3.56 7.92 19.16
CA PHE A 95 4.56 8.99 19.10
C PHE A 95 5.87 8.51 18.47
N PHE A 96 6.39 7.35 18.88
CA PHE A 96 7.60 6.76 18.29
C PHE A 96 7.38 6.39 16.82
N ALA A 97 6.25 5.76 16.48
CA ALA A 97 5.93 5.40 15.10
C ALA A 97 5.89 6.63 14.18
N LEU A 98 5.18 7.69 14.58
CA LEU A 98 5.12 8.94 13.82
C LEU A 98 6.49 9.63 13.71
N SER A 99 7.27 9.64 14.78
CA SER A 99 8.63 10.19 14.75
C SER A 99 9.54 9.45 13.78
N ILE A 100 9.46 8.12 13.75
CA ILE A 100 10.22 7.28 12.81
C ILE A 100 9.76 7.55 11.37
N ILE A 101 8.43 7.60 11.11
CA ILE A 101 7.91 7.92 9.78
C ILE A 101 8.46 9.26 9.30
N LEU A 102 8.36 10.32 10.11
CA LEU A 102 8.80 11.66 9.72
C LEU A 102 10.31 11.71 9.48
N MET A 103 11.10 11.11 10.37
CA MET A 103 12.57 11.08 10.24
C MET A 103 13.00 10.35 8.96
N LEU A 104 12.46 9.16 8.72
CA LEU A 104 12.80 8.35 7.55
C LEU A 104 12.29 9.00 6.25
N SER A 105 11.11 9.64 6.29
CA SER A 105 10.57 10.38 5.14
C SER A 105 11.43 11.58 4.78
N PHE A 106 11.89 12.33 5.77
CA PHE A 106 12.80 13.45 5.54
C PHE A 106 14.13 12.99 4.95
N LEU A 107 14.72 11.93 5.51
CA LEU A 107 15.99 11.39 5.04
C LEU A 107 15.90 10.86 3.61
N SER A 108 14.95 9.95 3.35
CA SER A 108 14.76 9.35 2.03
C SER A 108 14.23 10.37 1.00
N GLY A 109 13.34 11.28 1.39
CA GLY A 109 12.87 12.35 0.53
C GLY A 109 14.00 13.30 0.09
N THR A 110 14.95 13.59 1.00
CA THR A 110 16.14 14.37 0.66
C THR A 110 17.04 13.62 -0.32
N LEU A 111 17.27 12.32 -0.10
CA LEU A 111 18.04 11.48 -1.03
C LEU A 111 17.38 11.41 -2.41
N LEU A 112 16.07 11.18 -2.46
CA LEU A 112 15.33 11.18 -3.73
C LEU A 112 15.47 12.51 -4.46
N ARG A 113 15.35 13.63 -3.76
CA ARG A 113 15.50 14.97 -4.35
C ARG A 113 16.89 15.22 -4.93
N LEU A 114 17.93 14.67 -4.31
CA LEU A 114 19.33 14.88 -4.72
C LEU A 114 19.76 13.93 -5.83
N PHE A 115 19.25 12.70 -5.87
CA PHE A 115 19.79 11.63 -6.72
C PHE A 115 18.79 11.10 -7.76
N THR A 116 17.55 11.59 -7.80
CA THR A 116 16.52 11.09 -8.72
C THR A 116 15.63 12.22 -9.25
N ASP A 117 14.91 11.93 -10.33
CA ASP A 117 13.89 12.82 -10.92
C ASP A 117 12.51 12.59 -10.28
N SER A 118 12.45 12.26 -8.98
CA SER A 118 11.19 12.07 -8.29
C SER A 118 10.36 13.34 -8.29
N ALA A 119 9.08 13.21 -8.64
CA ALA A 119 8.18 14.35 -8.78
C ALA A 119 7.83 15.03 -7.45
N LEU A 120 7.54 14.21 -6.43
CA LEU A 120 7.09 14.65 -5.11
C LEU A 120 7.84 13.86 -4.01
N PRO A 121 9.17 14.01 -3.89
CA PRO A 121 10.03 13.10 -3.15
C PRO A 121 9.67 12.96 -1.67
N PHE A 122 9.26 14.03 -1.00
CA PHE A 122 8.89 13.99 0.41
C PHE A 122 7.52 13.34 0.66
N LEU A 123 6.55 13.56 -0.25
CA LEU A 123 5.23 12.91 -0.15
C LEU A 123 5.32 11.42 -0.48
N ASP A 124 6.06 11.05 -1.54
CA ASP A 124 6.35 9.68 -1.91
C ASP A 124 7.01 8.93 -0.75
N ALA A 125 8.02 9.52 -0.13
CA ALA A 125 8.67 8.95 1.04
C ALA A 125 7.75 8.84 2.27
N PHE A 126 6.92 9.85 2.53
CA PHE A 126 6.01 9.85 3.68
C PHE A 126 4.94 8.76 3.56
N VAL A 127 4.32 8.65 2.40
CA VAL A 127 3.31 7.62 2.10
C VAL A 127 3.94 6.23 2.24
N THR A 128 5.13 6.03 1.69
CA THR A 128 5.85 4.75 1.77
C THR A 128 6.13 4.31 3.20
N TRP A 129 6.77 5.17 4.01
CA TRP A 129 7.10 4.82 5.40
C TRP A 129 5.86 4.70 6.27
N GLY A 130 4.84 5.52 6.01
CA GLY A 130 3.53 5.39 6.63
C GLY A 130 2.91 4.02 6.34
N ALA A 131 2.90 3.60 5.07
CA ALA A 131 2.36 2.33 4.64
C ALA A 131 3.13 1.13 5.21
N VAL A 132 4.46 1.20 5.33
CA VAL A 132 5.27 0.17 6.01
C VAL A 132 4.83 0.00 7.46
N VAL A 133 4.68 1.10 8.21
CA VAL A 133 4.23 1.06 9.60
C VAL A 133 2.79 0.58 9.70
N ALA A 134 1.88 1.07 8.86
CA ALA A 134 0.48 0.63 8.85
C ALA A 134 0.36 -0.87 8.53
N THR A 135 1.14 -1.38 7.57
CA THR A 135 1.20 -2.82 7.25
C THR A 135 1.71 -3.64 8.42
N TYR A 136 2.72 -3.16 9.15
CA TYR A 136 3.18 -3.80 10.39
C TYR A 136 2.05 -3.83 11.44
N MET A 137 1.30 -2.73 11.60
CA MET A 137 0.17 -2.66 12.50
C MET A 137 -0.93 -3.67 12.13
N VAL A 138 -1.23 -3.82 10.82
CA VAL A 138 -2.16 -4.86 10.32
C VAL A 138 -1.65 -6.25 10.68
N ALA A 139 -0.37 -6.54 10.46
CA ALA A 139 0.23 -7.83 10.79
C ALA A 139 0.15 -8.17 12.29
N LYS A 140 0.16 -7.14 13.14
CA LYS A 140 -0.01 -7.22 14.60
C LYS A 140 -1.46 -7.12 15.07
N LYS A 141 -2.43 -7.04 14.15
CA LYS A 141 -3.87 -6.90 14.44
C LYS A 141 -4.17 -5.69 15.34
N LEU A 142 -3.47 -4.56 15.08
CA LEU A 142 -3.67 -3.31 15.82
C LEU A 142 -4.85 -2.54 15.22
N LEU A 143 -5.82 -2.14 16.05
CA LEU A 143 -7.05 -1.49 15.59
C LEU A 143 -6.76 -0.14 14.91
N GLU A 144 -5.81 0.62 15.44
CA GLU A 144 -5.51 1.97 14.98
C GLU A 144 -4.84 2.02 13.60
N ASN A 145 -4.49 0.86 12.99
CA ASN A 145 -3.96 0.83 11.64
C ASN A 145 -4.88 1.54 10.63
N TRP A 146 -6.21 1.48 10.84
CA TRP A 146 -7.21 2.08 9.97
C TRP A 146 -7.05 3.60 9.87
N LEU A 147 -6.70 4.27 10.97
CA LEU A 147 -6.44 5.72 10.99
C LEU A 147 -5.18 6.08 10.18
N TYR A 148 -4.15 5.25 10.26
CA TYR A 148 -2.94 5.43 9.46
C TYR A 148 -3.24 5.29 7.97
N TRP A 149 -3.98 4.23 7.59
CA TRP A 149 -4.39 4.02 6.20
C TRP A 149 -5.23 5.16 5.66
N LEU A 150 -6.18 5.69 6.44
CA LEU A 150 -7.01 6.83 6.01
C LEU A 150 -6.15 8.04 5.62
N VAL A 151 -5.14 8.37 6.42
CA VAL A 151 -4.22 9.49 6.14
C VAL A 151 -3.36 9.18 4.92
N ILE A 152 -2.79 7.97 4.85
CA ILE A 152 -1.92 7.53 3.77
C ILE A 152 -2.68 7.55 2.44
N ASP A 153 -3.85 6.94 2.37
CA ASP A 153 -4.67 6.87 1.16
C ASP A 153 -5.07 8.27 0.66
N SER A 154 -5.43 9.18 1.59
CA SER A 154 -5.79 10.55 1.24
C SER A 154 -4.64 11.30 0.57
N ILE A 155 -3.41 11.13 1.06
CA ILE A 155 -2.20 11.72 0.46
C ILE A 155 -1.85 11.01 -0.85
N SER A 156 -1.99 9.68 -0.91
CA SER A 156 -1.73 8.87 -2.10
C SER A 156 -2.63 9.27 -3.27
N ILE A 157 -3.90 9.60 -3.03
CA ILE A 157 -4.81 10.09 -4.07
C ILE A 157 -4.21 11.33 -4.75
N LEU A 158 -3.74 12.32 -3.97
CA LEU A 158 -3.11 13.54 -4.51
C LEU A 158 -1.83 13.19 -5.29
N LEU A 159 -1.02 12.28 -4.77
CA LEU A 159 0.20 11.82 -5.40
C LEU A 159 -0.07 11.18 -6.77
N PHE A 160 -1.05 10.26 -6.85
CA PHE A 160 -1.38 9.56 -8.09
C PHE A 160 -2.06 10.46 -9.14
N ILE A 161 -2.93 11.39 -8.71
CA ILE A 161 -3.50 12.41 -9.61
C ILE A 161 -2.40 13.26 -10.25
N SER A 162 -1.38 13.66 -9.48
CA SER A 162 -0.25 14.45 -9.99
C SER A 162 0.58 13.72 -11.04
N ARG A 163 0.40 12.41 -11.18
CA ARG A 163 1.12 11.53 -12.13
C ARG A 163 0.21 10.90 -13.19
N ASP A 164 -1.00 11.45 -13.37
CA ASP A 164 -2.02 10.98 -14.32
C ASP A 164 -2.47 9.51 -14.11
N LEU A 165 -2.25 8.96 -12.91
CA LEU A 165 -2.70 7.62 -12.50
C LEU A 165 -4.12 7.66 -11.93
N TRP A 166 -5.09 8.04 -12.78
CA TRP A 166 -6.48 8.28 -12.35
C TRP A 166 -7.20 7.04 -11.83
N LEU A 167 -6.98 5.87 -12.46
CA LEU A 167 -7.60 4.62 -12.01
C LEU A 167 -7.08 4.21 -10.63
N THR A 168 -5.78 4.37 -10.43
CA THR A 168 -5.13 4.11 -9.15
C THR A 168 -5.62 5.10 -8.08
N ALA A 169 -5.74 6.38 -8.40
CA ALA A 169 -6.30 7.38 -7.49
C ALA A 169 -7.75 7.04 -7.08
N CYS A 170 -8.58 6.62 -8.03
CA CYS A 170 -9.95 6.16 -7.76
C CYS A 170 -9.96 4.90 -6.86
N LEU A 171 -9.05 3.95 -7.09
CA LEU A 171 -8.90 2.78 -6.23
C LEU A 171 -8.61 3.18 -4.78
N PHE A 172 -7.64 4.09 -4.55
CA PHE A 172 -7.29 4.57 -3.21
C PHE A 172 -8.44 5.36 -2.56
N GLY A 173 -9.26 6.06 -3.36
CA GLY A 173 -10.51 6.66 -2.88
C GLY A 173 -11.51 5.61 -2.35
N VAL A 174 -11.66 4.48 -3.05
CA VAL A 174 -12.49 3.36 -2.59
C VAL A 174 -11.89 2.70 -1.34
N LEU A 175 -10.56 2.51 -1.30
CA LEU A 175 -9.86 1.99 -0.12
C LEU A 175 -10.08 2.87 1.10
N SER A 176 -9.91 4.18 0.97
CA SER A 176 -10.14 5.15 2.03
C SER A 176 -11.56 5.06 2.61
N LEU A 177 -12.57 4.85 1.74
CA LEU A 177 -13.97 4.65 2.18
C LEU A 177 -14.19 3.34 2.95
N ILE A 178 -13.43 2.29 2.61
CA ILE A 178 -13.50 1.00 3.32
C ILE A 178 -12.85 1.11 4.71
N HIS A 179 -11.87 2.01 4.86
CA HIS A 179 -11.16 2.22 6.12
C HIS A 179 -11.92 3.10 7.14
N ILE A 180 -13.04 3.76 6.75
CA ILE A 180 -13.95 4.51 7.62
C ILE A 180 -14.98 3.57 8.25
#